data_4be4beb51c9413ff3074bb0a649862ee
#
_entry.id   4be4beb51c9413ff3074bb0a649862ee
#
_cell.length_a   1.000
_cell.length_b   1.000
_cell.length_c   1.000
_cell.angle_alpha   90.00
_cell.angle_beta   90.00
_cell.angle_gamma   90.00
#
_symmetry.space_group_name_H-M   'P 1'
#
loop_
_entity.id
_entity.type
_entity.pdbx_description
1 polymer ?
#
loop_
_entity_poly.entity_id
_entity_poly.type
_entity_poly.pdbx_seq_one_letter_code
_entity_poly.pdbx_strand_id
1 'polypeptide(L)'
;MENKFMFAKEIVKEAGDYILAHMQEELHIERKSSPTDLVTRLDKEVQNFLIDKIRSHYPDDQFCAEEGCLRASVGHGSVWVIDPIDGTNNFVAQGDDFAIMVAYFENGVGQFGIIYDVMKGHCYHGGGSFQACLNEEPLPNFKDKPLRDFLIASNAGMLETNAWGVAELANASLGVRIYGSAAISFSKILSGQLLTYITYLQPWDYAAAGIIGKSLGYQIVTLNGEPVDFQTRQPIMMVPTDKLAEIQSYIYERK
;
A
#
# COMPACT_ATOMS: atom_id res chain seq x y z
N MET A 1 -14.55 -11.05 -13.86
CA MET A 1 -13.40 -10.36 -13.23
C MET A 1 -13.03 -9.06 -13.96
N GLU A 2 -12.86 -9.07 -15.27
CA GLU A 2 -12.45 -7.87 -16.04
C GLU A 2 -13.37 -6.65 -15.81
N ASN A 3 -14.70 -6.81 -15.87
CA ASN A 3 -15.63 -5.71 -15.60
C ASN A 3 -15.46 -5.12 -14.18
N LYS A 4 -15.17 -5.96 -13.17
CA LYS A 4 -14.93 -5.51 -11.79
C LYS A 4 -13.61 -4.73 -11.67
N PHE A 5 -12.58 -5.15 -12.38
CA PHE A 5 -11.30 -4.44 -12.43
C PHE A 5 -11.40 -3.08 -13.12
N MET A 6 -12.07 -3.01 -14.28
CA MET A 6 -12.28 -1.74 -14.99
C MET A 6 -13.14 -0.77 -14.17
N PHE A 7 -14.21 -1.26 -13.57
CA PHE A 7 -15.05 -0.50 -12.64
C PHE A 7 -14.22 0.05 -11.45
N ALA A 8 -13.34 -0.77 -10.87
CA ALA A 8 -12.47 -0.32 -9.78
C ALA A 8 -11.54 0.83 -10.20
N LYS A 9 -10.93 0.75 -11.39
CA LYS A 9 -10.09 1.83 -11.94
C LYS A 9 -10.89 3.14 -12.10
N GLU A 10 -12.13 3.03 -12.59
CA GLU A 10 -13.01 4.19 -12.80
C GLU A 10 -13.35 4.87 -11.48
N ILE A 11 -13.86 4.13 -10.49
CA ILE A 11 -14.26 4.71 -9.20
C ILE A 11 -13.09 5.25 -8.38
N VAL A 12 -11.89 4.64 -8.47
CA VAL A 12 -10.68 5.15 -7.82
C VAL A 12 -10.25 6.48 -8.44
N LYS A 13 -10.36 6.61 -9.77
CA LYS A 13 -10.09 7.88 -10.44
C LYS A 13 -11.11 8.95 -10.05
N GLU A 14 -12.42 8.63 -10.05
CA GLU A 14 -13.46 9.55 -9.58
C GLU A 14 -13.22 10.00 -8.13
N ALA A 15 -12.79 9.07 -7.24
CA ALA A 15 -12.43 9.38 -5.87
C ALA A 15 -11.25 10.37 -5.78
N GLY A 16 -10.22 10.18 -6.61
CA GLY A 16 -9.11 11.12 -6.69
C GLY A 16 -9.52 12.49 -7.21
N ASP A 17 -10.37 12.55 -8.24
CA ASP A 17 -10.92 13.80 -8.75
C ASP A 17 -11.74 14.52 -7.66
N TYR A 18 -12.48 13.76 -6.83
CA TYR A 18 -13.20 14.30 -5.66
C TYR A 18 -12.22 14.90 -4.63
N ILE A 19 -11.12 14.20 -4.29
CA ILE A 19 -10.10 14.75 -3.38
C ILE A 19 -9.55 16.07 -3.92
N LEU A 20 -9.13 16.10 -5.19
CA LEU A 20 -8.57 17.31 -5.81
C LEU A 20 -9.53 18.51 -5.80
N ALA A 21 -10.82 18.25 -5.96
CA ALA A 21 -11.84 19.30 -5.93
C ALA A 21 -12.06 19.89 -4.53
N HIS A 22 -11.83 19.11 -3.45
CA HIS A 22 -12.22 19.48 -2.09
C HIS A 22 -11.05 19.63 -1.10
N MET A 23 -9.80 19.30 -1.50
CA MET A 23 -8.64 19.31 -0.61
C MET A 23 -8.22 20.72 -0.13
N GLN A 24 -8.71 21.77 -0.75
CA GLN A 24 -8.48 23.16 -0.33
C GLN A 24 -9.55 23.68 0.64
N GLU A 25 -10.60 22.92 0.90
CA GLU A 25 -11.62 23.23 1.87
C GLU A 25 -11.17 22.91 3.30
N GLU A 26 -11.99 23.26 4.29
CA GLU A 26 -11.72 22.89 5.69
C GLU A 26 -11.74 21.36 5.88
N LEU A 27 -10.61 20.78 6.27
CA LEU A 27 -10.42 19.32 6.34
C LEU A 27 -11.04 18.67 7.59
N HIS A 28 -11.37 19.44 8.64
CA HIS A 28 -11.86 18.92 9.93
C HIS A 28 -11.00 17.76 10.45
N ILE A 29 -9.75 18.08 10.78
CA ILE A 29 -8.75 17.10 11.19
C ILE A 29 -9.06 16.56 12.59
N GLU A 30 -9.16 15.25 12.72
CA GLU A 30 -9.29 14.53 13.99
C GLU A 30 -8.03 13.68 14.27
N ARG A 31 -7.78 13.31 15.54
CA ARG A 31 -6.73 12.39 15.93
C ARG A 31 -7.36 11.06 16.37
N LYS A 32 -6.89 9.95 15.80
CA LYS A 32 -7.39 8.60 16.11
C LYS A 32 -6.73 8.07 17.40
N SER A 33 -5.68 7.27 17.26
CA SER A 33 -5.05 6.52 18.36
C SER A 33 -3.82 7.22 18.95
N SER A 34 -3.22 8.16 18.24
CA SER A 34 -2.04 8.92 18.68
C SER A 34 -2.06 10.36 18.15
N PRO A 35 -1.17 11.25 18.66
CA PRO A 35 -1.07 12.63 18.17
C PRO A 35 -0.74 12.76 16.67
N THR A 36 -0.11 11.74 16.08
CA THR A 36 0.30 11.68 14.68
C THR A 36 -0.57 10.75 13.83
N ASP A 37 -1.60 10.14 14.40
CA ASP A 37 -2.57 9.29 13.70
C ASP A 37 -3.77 10.15 13.33
N LEU A 38 -3.72 10.77 12.17
CA LEU A 38 -4.70 11.74 11.69
C LEU A 38 -5.77 11.08 10.83
N VAL A 39 -6.96 11.67 10.85
CA VAL A 39 -8.03 11.44 9.89
C VAL A 39 -8.69 12.77 9.56
N THR A 40 -9.08 12.94 8.32
CA THR A 40 -9.79 14.14 7.85
C THR A 40 -11.21 13.78 7.44
N ARG A 41 -12.01 14.81 7.19
CA ARG A 41 -13.33 14.67 6.57
C ARG A 41 -13.22 13.88 5.26
N LEU A 42 -12.20 14.17 4.44
CA LEU A 42 -12.03 13.55 3.12
C LEU A 42 -11.72 12.06 3.19
N ASP A 43 -10.97 11.58 4.18
CA ASP A 43 -10.75 10.13 4.37
C ASP A 43 -12.10 9.39 4.49
N LYS A 44 -12.99 9.93 5.34
CA LYS A 44 -14.32 9.35 5.58
C LYS A 44 -15.23 9.45 4.36
N GLU A 45 -15.24 10.59 3.68
CA GLU A 45 -16.08 10.84 2.49
C GLU A 45 -15.64 9.98 1.30
N VAL A 46 -14.34 9.89 1.04
CA VAL A 46 -13.77 9.08 -0.05
C VAL A 46 -14.03 7.59 0.19
N GLN A 47 -13.82 7.11 1.44
CA GLN A 47 -14.16 5.73 1.75
C GLN A 47 -15.64 5.44 1.52
N ASN A 48 -16.54 6.29 2.00
CA ASN A 48 -17.98 6.10 1.82
C ASN A 48 -18.35 6.14 0.33
N PHE A 49 -17.78 7.06 -0.43
CA PHE A 49 -17.97 7.14 -1.88
C PHE A 49 -17.60 5.81 -2.57
N LEU A 50 -16.40 5.27 -2.29
CA LEU A 50 -15.95 4.00 -2.88
C LEU A 50 -16.88 2.84 -2.48
N ILE A 51 -17.23 2.73 -1.19
CA ILE A 51 -18.10 1.67 -0.67
C ILE A 51 -19.50 1.74 -1.29
N ASP A 52 -20.10 2.92 -1.38
CA ASP A 52 -21.45 3.09 -1.92
C ASP A 52 -21.49 2.76 -3.42
N LYS A 53 -20.47 3.18 -4.18
CA LYS A 53 -20.32 2.80 -5.59
C LYS A 53 -20.19 1.29 -5.75
N ILE A 54 -19.34 0.64 -4.95
CA ILE A 54 -19.16 -0.81 -5.00
C ILE A 54 -20.45 -1.53 -4.62
N ARG A 55 -21.11 -1.17 -3.53
CA ARG A 55 -22.37 -1.79 -3.09
C ARG A 55 -23.49 -1.67 -4.12
N SER A 56 -23.55 -0.57 -4.84
CA SER A 56 -24.56 -0.38 -5.88
C SER A 56 -24.44 -1.34 -7.06
N HIS A 57 -23.22 -1.84 -7.33
CA HIS A 57 -22.94 -2.75 -8.43
C HIS A 57 -22.71 -4.19 -7.96
N TYR A 58 -22.18 -4.38 -6.73
CA TYR A 58 -21.82 -5.66 -6.12
C TYR A 58 -22.34 -5.72 -4.68
N PRO A 59 -23.68 -5.86 -4.48
CA PRO A 59 -24.32 -5.74 -3.17
C PRO A 59 -23.89 -6.82 -2.16
N ASP A 60 -23.43 -7.98 -2.64
CA ASP A 60 -23.00 -9.10 -1.80
C ASP A 60 -21.52 -9.04 -1.40
N ASP A 61 -20.73 -8.11 -1.97
CA ASP A 61 -19.32 -7.98 -1.68
C ASP A 61 -19.10 -7.34 -0.28
N GLN A 62 -18.06 -7.81 0.40
CA GLN A 62 -17.68 -7.38 1.75
C GLN A 62 -16.50 -6.41 1.70
N PHE A 63 -16.20 -5.77 2.85
CA PHE A 63 -15.19 -4.73 2.94
C PHE A 63 -14.26 -4.92 4.14
N CYS A 64 -12.98 -4.72 3.91
CA CYS A 64 -11.97 -4.42 4.92
C CYS A 64 -11.44 -3.01 4.61
N ALA A 65 -11.71 -2.03 5.47
CA ALA A 65 -11.40 -0.64 5.17
C ALA A 65 -10.81 0.09 6.38
N GLU A 66 -10.00 1.12 6.13
CA GLU A 66 -9.31 1.83 7.19
C GLU A 66 -10.27 2.50 8.17
N GLU A 67 -11.24 3.25 7.65
CA GLU A 67 -12.13 4.03 8.50
C GLU A 67 -13.32 3.20 9.01
N GLY A 68 -13.66 3.41 10.27
CA GLY A 68 -14.78 2.73 10.92
C GLY A 68 -14.53 1.25 11.27
N CYS A 69 -15.57 0.42 11.15
CA CYS A 69 -15.58 -0.96 11.69
C CYS A 69 -15.67 -2.05 10.61
N LEU A 70 -15.36 -1.76 9.37
CA LEU A 70 -15.40 -2.74 8.29
C LEU A 70 -14.14 -3.60 8.31
N ARG A 71 -14.25 -4.86 8.74
CA ARG A 71 -13.12 -5.79 8.97
C ARG A 71 -13.42 -7.19 8.45
N ALA A 72 -13.98 -7.29 7.22
CA ALA A 72 -14.19 -8.58 6.59
C ALA A 72 -12.85 -9.30 6.36
N SER A 73 -12.83 -10.61 6.62
CA SER A 73 -11.68 -11.45 6.33
C SER A 73 -11.56 -11.71 4.84
N VAL A 74 -10.39 -11.48 4.26
CA VAL A 74 -10.13 -11.75 2.84
C VAL A 74 -10.18 -13.24 2.50
N GLY A 75 -10.16 -14.13 3.49
CA GLY A 75 -10.11 -15.58 3.31
C GLY A 75 -11.36 -16.21 2.69
N HIS A 76 -12.50 -15.53 2.71
CA HIS A 76 -13.78 -16.07 2.26
C HIS A 76 -14.60 -15.03 1.48
N GLY A 77 -15.26 -15.48 0.41
CA GLY A 77 -16.14 -14.64 -0.40
C GLY A 77 -15.38 -13.57 -1.19
N SER A 78 -16.09 -12.53 -1.55
CA SER A 78 -15.62 -11.38 -2.31
C SER A 78 -15.35 -10.21 -1.36
N VAL A 79 -14.10 -9.75 -1.24
CA VAL A 79 -13.72 -8.73 -0.27
C VAL A 79 -12.89 -7.63 -0.93
N TRP A 80 -13.33 -6.39 -0.74
CA TRP A 80 -12.58 -5.19 -1.09
C TRP A 80 -11.78 -4.71 0.12
N VAL A 81 -10.50 -4.43 -0.09
CA VAL A 81 -9.61 -3.84 0.91
C VAL A 81 -9.32 -2.42 0.48
N ILE A 82 -9.65 -1.43 1.33
CA ILE A 82 -9.65 0.00 0.95
C ILE A 82 -8.90 0.82 1.98
N ASP A 83 -7.96 1.63 1.48
CA ASP A 83 -7.39 2.78 2.15
C ASP A 83 -7.77 4.03 1.34
N PRO A 84 -8.59 4.93 1.88
CA PRO A 84 -9.07 6.08 1.14
C PRO A 84 -8.00 7.14 0.90
N ILE A 85 -7.07 7.35 1.84
CA ILE A 85 -5.96 8.30 1.76
C ILE A 85 -4.77 7.77 2.56
N ASP A 86 -4.00 6.84 1.97
CA ASP A 86 -2.71 6.46 2.55
C ASP A 86 -1.76 7.66 2.54
N GLY A 87 -1.17 7.94 3.69
CA GLY A 87 -0.33 9.12 3.87
C GLY A 87 -1.10 10.37 4.31
N THR A 88 -2.12 10.24 5.17
CA THR A 88 -2.94 11.35 5.69
C THR A 88 -2.09 12.48 6.29
N ASN A 89 -0.95 12.16 6.93
CA ASN A 89 -0.03 13.19 7.44
C ASN A 89 0.59 14.03 6.32
N ASN A 90 0.98 13.40 5.21
CA ASN A 90 1.50 14.10 4.03
C ASN A 90 0.40 14.92 3.37
N PHE A 91 -0.79 14.34 3.24
CA PHE A 91 -1.97 15.04 2.73
C PHE A 91 -2.26 16.33 3.51
N VAL A 92 -2.30 16.25 4.85
CA VAL A 92 -2.58 17.41 5.72
C VAL A 92 -1.44 18.42 5.70
N ALA A 93 -0.18 17.97 5.76
CA ALA A 93 0.97 18.85 5.95
C ALA A 93 1.54 19.42 4.65
N GLN A 94 1.45 18.67 3.54
CA GLN A 94 2.11 18.97 2.28
C GLN A 94 1.13 19.12 1.10
N GLY A 95 -0.03 18.47 1.15
CA GLY A 95 -0.95 18.35 0.02
C GLY A 95 -0.38 17.52 -1.13
N ASP A 96 0.60 16.63 -0.85
CA ASP A 96 1.28 15.77 -1.82
C ASP A 96 1.71 14.45 -1.16
N ASP A 97 2.26 13.52 -1.94
CA ASP A 97 2.79 12.21 -1.52
C ASP A 97 1.78 11.39 -0.69
N PHE A 98 0.54 11.34 -1.16
CA PHE A 98 -0.55 10.50 -0.66
C PHE A 98 -1.23 9.76 -1.82
N ALA A 99 -1.94 8.67 -1.51
CA ALA A 99 -2.58 7.86 -2.55
C ALA A 99 -3.85 7.17 -2.04
N ILE A 100 -4.73 6.78 -2.96
CA ILE A 100 -5.84 5.85 -2.70
C ILE A 100 -5.35 4.43 -2.97
N MET A 101 -5.64 3.49 -2.06
CA MET A 101 -5.33 2.08 -2.26
C MET A 101 -6.60 1.23 -2.26
N VAL A 102 -6.75 0.39 -3.29
CA VAL A 102 -7.86 -0.57 -3.40
C VAL A 102 -7.32 -1.92 -3.83
N ALA A 103 -7.70 -2.97 -3.11
CA ALA A 103 -7.44 -4.35 -3.49
C ALA A 103 -8.72 -5.17 -3.49
N TYR A 104 -8.78 -6.17 -4.35
CA TYR A 104 -9.90 -7.10 -4.40
C TYR A 104 -9.43 -8.54 -4.25
N PHE A 105 -10.10 -9.24 -3.34
CA PHE A 105 -9.87 -10.66 -3.05
C PHE A 105 -11.10 -11.49 -3.34
N GLU A 106 -10.88 -12.71 -3.78
CA GLU A 106 -11.90 -13.73 -3.95
C GLU A 106 -11.41 -15.02 -3.28
N ASN A 107 -12.09 -15.42 -2.19
CA ASN A 107 -11.75 -16.64 -1.41
C ASN A 107 -10.25 -16.72 -1.03
N GLY A 108 -9.69 -15.65 -0.50
CA GLY A 108 -8.29 -15.59 -0.06
C GLY A 108 -7.28 -15.30 -1.17
N VAL A 109 -7.73 -15.23 -2.42
CA VAL A 109 -6.85 -14.99 -3.56
C VAL A 109 -7.00 -13.55 -4.04
N GLY A 110 -5.91 -12.77 -3.96
CA GLY A 110 -5.87 -11.42 -4.50
C GLY A 110 -6.02 -11.43 -6.02
N GLN A 111 -7.02 -10.72 -6.52
CA GLN A 111 -7.39 -10.70 -7.95
C GLN A 111 -6.78 -9.50 -8.67
N PHE A 112 -6.79 -8.33 -8.04
CA PHE A 112 -6.13 -7.13 -8.52
C PHE A 112 -5.89 -6.14 -7.39
N GLY A 113 -4.92 -5.24 -7.60
CA GLY A 113 -4.65 -4.09 -6.75
C GLY A 113 -4.60 -2.81 -7.58
N ILE A 114 -4.90 -1.69 -6.94
CA ILE A 114 -4.81 -0.33 -7.48
C ILE A 114 -4.20 0.57 -6.42
N ILE A 115 -3.18 1.34 -6.80
CA ILE A 115 -2.59 2.42 -6.01
C ILE A 115 -2.64 3.67 -6.88
N TYR A 116 -3.36 4.69 -6.46
CA TYR A 116 -3.52 5.92 -7.23
C TYR A 116 -2.88 7.10 -6.49
N ASP A 117 -1.66 7.48 -6.91
CA ASP A 117 -1.00 8.72 -6.50
C ASP A 117 -1.78 9.89 -7.13
N VAL A 118 -2.61 10.52 -6.32
CA VAL A 118 -3.61 11.49 -6.77
C VAL A 118 -2.96 12.73 -7.37
N MET A 119 -1.92 13.25 -6.71
CA MET A 119 -1.27 14.49 -7.14
C MET A 119 -0.50 14.34 -8.45
N LYS A 120 0.06 13.15 -8.71
CA LYS A 120 0.81 12.86 -9.94
C LYS A 120 -0.06 12.27 -11.05
N GLY A 121 -1.30 11.88 -10.74
CA GLY A 121 -2.16 11.17 -11.68
C GLY A 121 -1.58 9.80 -12.08
N HIS A 122 -0.80 9.18 -11.19
CA HIS A 122 -0.14 7.90 -11.45
C HIS A 122 -0.99 6.75 -10.88
N CYS A 123 -1.57 5.94 -11.74
CA CYS A 123 -2.34 4.77 -11.38
C CYS A 123 -1.50 3.50 -11.57
N TYR A 124 -1.00 2.93 -10.47
CA TYR A 124 -0.38 1.61 -10.44
C TYR A 124 -1.48 0.57 -10.26
N HIS A 125 -1.62 -0.36 -11.18
CA HIS A 125 -2.70 -1.33 -11.13
C HIS A 125 -2.32 -2.67 -11.77
N GLY A 126 -3.05 -3.74 -11.44
CA GLY A 126 -2.87 -5.08 -12.00
C GLY A 126 -2.73 -6.15 -10.95
N GLY A 127 -2.01 -7.22 -11.28
CA GLY A 127 -1.87 -8.44 -10.47
C GLY A 127 -2.96 -9.46 -10.74
N GLY A 128 -2.86 -10.64 -10.13
CA GLY A 128 -3.72 -11.77 -10.48
C GLY A 128 -3.55 -12.16 -11.94
N SER A 129 -4.61 -12.04 -12.74
CA SER A 129 -4.57 -12.28 -14.19
C SER A 129 -4.33 -11.02 -15.03
N PHE A 130 -4.23 -9.86 -14.40
CA PHE A 130 -4.05 -8.58 -15.08
C PHE A 130 -2.59 -8.16 -15.10
N GLN A 131 -2.15 -7.63 -16.24
CA GLN A 131 -0.81 -7.07 -16.36
C GLN A 131 -0.62 -5.93 -15.36
N ALA A 132 0.52 -5.91 -14.68
CA ALA A 132 0.90 -4.80 -13.82
C ALA A 132 1.35 -3.62 -14.66
N CYS A 133 0.68 -2.46 -14.49
CA CYS A 133 0.93 -1.24 -15.25
C CYS A 133 1.02 -0.01 -14.34
N LEU A 134 1.73 1.01 -14.80
CA LEU A 134 1.59 2.40 -14.38
C LEU A 134 0.82 3.12 -15.49
N ASN A 135 -0.39 3.57 -15.19
CA ASN A 135 -1.33 4.04 -16.20
C ASN A 135 -1.50 2.94 -17.28
N GLU A 136 -1.12 3.20 -18.53
CA GLU A 136 -1.22 2.21 -19.61
C GLU A 136 0.13 1.52 -19.92
N GLU A 137 1.22 1.90 -19.25
CA GLU A 137 2.56 1.37 -19.51
C GLU A 137 2.90 0.20 -18.58
N PRO A 138 3.38 -0.93 -19.11
CA PRO A 138 3.78 -2.07 -18.28
C PRO A 138 4.87 -1.73 -17.27
N LEU A 139 4.67 -2.16 -16.03
CA LEU A 139 5.69 -2.05 -14.98
C LEU A 139 6.84 -3.06 -15.23
N PRO A 140 8.08 -2.69 -14.87
CA PRO A 140 9.21 -3.59 -15.04
C PRO A 140 9.21 -4.73 -14.03
N ASN A 141 9.60 -5.93 -14.46
CA ASN A 141 9.97 -6.98 -13.52
C ASN A 141 11.21 -6.58 -12.72
N PHE A 142 11.34 -7.14 -11.52
CA PHE A 142 12.54 -6.97 -10.70
C PHE A 142 13.81 -7.32 -11.51
N LYS A 143 14.84 -6.47 -11.38
CA LYS A 143 16.17 -6.70 -11.94
C LYS A 143 17.20 -6.70 -10.83
N ASP A 144 17.88 -7.81 -10.64
CA ASP A 144 18.88 -7.98 -9.59
C ASP A 144 20.14 -7.13 -9.82
N LYS A 145 20.70 -6.65 -8.72
CA LYS A 145 22.01 -5.99 -8.60
C LYS A 145 22.51 -6.12 -7.14
N PRO A 146 23.79 -5.82 -6.86
CA PRO A 146 24.30 -5.83 -5.50
C PRO A 146 23.49 -4.92 -4.56
N LEU A 147 23.29 -5.32 -3.29
CA LEU A 147 22.51 -4.57 -2.30
C LEU A 147 22.97 -3.10 -2.17
N ARG A 148 24.29 -2.86 -2.20
CA ARG A 148 24.88 -1.51 -2.15
C ARG A 148 24.48 -0.56 -3.29
N ASP A 149 23.87 -1.10 -4.36
CA ASP A 149 23.41 -0.32 -5.51
C ASP A 149 21.89 -0.09 -5.48
N PHE A 150 21.24 -0.50 -4.39
CA PHE A 150 19.80 -0.30 -4.19
C PHE A 150 19.52 0.72 -3.08
N LEU A 151 18.49 1.52 -3.29
CA LEU A 151 17.83 2.26 -2.23
C LEU A 151 16.78 1.38 -1.54
N ILE A 152 16.60 1.60 -0.24
CA ILE A 152 15.52 0.98 0.55
C ILE A 152 14.61 2.06 1.14
N ALA A 153 13.45 1.67 1.66
CA ALA A 153 12.58 2.56 2.44
C ALA A 153 12.26 1.95 3.81
N SER A 154 12.04 2.83 4.79
CA SER A 154 11.55 2.48 6.12
C SER A 154 10.91 3.70 6.78
N ASN A 155 10.46 3.58 8.04
CA ASN A 155 10.04 4.72 8.85
C ASN A 155 11.17 5.21 9.78
N ALA A 156 11.05 6.46 10.25
CA ALA A 156 12.06 7.09 11.09
C ALA A 156 12.30 6.35 12.41
N GLY A 157 11.24 5.88 13.07
CA GLY A 157 11.35 5.20 14.36
C GLY A 157 12.10 3.86 14.28
N MET A 158 11.91 3.09 13.21
CA MET A 158 12.67 1.84 13.01
C MET A 158 14.15 2.11 12.76
N LEU A 159 14.48 3.18 12.03
CA LEU A 159 15.87 3.57 11.79
C LEU A 159 16.54 4.09 13.06
N GLU A 160 15.88 4.99 13.79
CA GLU A 160 16.41 5.59 15.01
C GLU A 160 16.73 4.53 16.08
N THR A 161 15.84 3.57 16.25
CA THR A 161 16.00 2.50 17.25
C THR A 161 16.76 1.28 16.71
N ASN A 162 17.10 1.27 15.42
CA ASN A 162 17.57 0.09 14.69
C ASN A 162 16.65 -1.14 14.95
N ALA A 163 15.33 -0.90 14.98
CA ALA A 163 14.38 -2.00 15.14
C ALA A 163 14.55 -3.00 14.00
N TRP A 164 14.58 -4.27 14.34
CA TRP A 164 14.77 -5.36 13.38
C TRP A 164 16.06 -5.28 12.54
N GLY A 165 17.08 -4.55 12.95
CA GLY A 165 18.31 -4.41 12.17
C GLY A 165 18.21 -3.49 10.95
N VAL A 166 17.14 -2.69 10.84
CA VAL A 166 16.86 -1.85 9.66
C VAL A 166 17.98 -0.83 9.39
N ALA A 167 18.62 -0.27 10.43
CA ALA A 167 19.75 0.64 10.24
C ALA A 167 20.98 -0.07 9.66
N GLU A 168 21.20 -1.34 9.99
CA GLU A 168 22.29 -2.14 9.42
C GLU A 168 22.04 -2.44 7.94
N LEU A 169 20.81 -2.81 7.59
CA LEU A 169 20.42 -2.95 6.19
C LEU A 169 20.56 -1.64 5.41
N ALA A 170 20.15 -0.52 6.01
CA ALA A 170 20.29 0.81 5.41
C ALA A 170 21.76 1.16 5.13
N ASN A 171 22.67 0.84 6.06
CA ASN A 171 24.11 1.05 5.90
C ASN A 171 24.74 0.15 4.83
N ALA A 172 24.19 -1.06 4.62
CA ALA A 172 24.63 -1.99 3.58
C ALA A 172 24.08 -1.66 2.19
N SER A 173 23.05 -0.83 2.11
CA SER A 173 22.40 -0.37 0.88
C SER A 173 23.02 0.93 0.34
N LEU A 174 22.55 1.40 -0.80
CA LEU A 174 22.91 2.71 -1.35
C LEU A 174 22.38 3.87 -0.48
N GLY A 175 21.37 3.64 0.33
CA GLY A 175 20.77 4.61 1.24
C GLY A 175 19.28 4.35 1.46
N VAL A 176 18.71 5.12 2.39
CA VAL A 176 17.32 4.95 2.83
C VAL A 176 16.46 6.15 2.43
N ARG A 177 15.17 5.90 2.23
CA ARG A 177 14.12 6.91 2.01
C ARG A 177 13.01 6.75 3.04
N ILE A 178 12.44 7.89 3.43
CA ILE A 178 11.29 7.97 4.33
C ILE A 178 10.24 8.83 3.63
N TYR A 179 9.20 8.21 3.09
CA TYR A 179 8.18 8.93 2.33
C TYR A 179 6.95 9.32 3.17
N GLY A 180 6.74 8.70 4.34
CA GLY A 180 5.58 8.97 5.18
C GLY A 180 4.26 8.37 4.66
N SER A 181 4.31 7.59 3.58
CA SER A 181 3.18 6.91 2.92
C SER A 181 3.62 5.53 2.47
N ALA A 182 2.82 4.51 2.76
CA ALA A 182 3.06 3.14 2.32
C ALA A 182 2.84 3.02 0.81
N ALA A 183 1.77 3.59 0.29
CA ALA A 183 1.44 3.61 -1.12
C ALA A 183 2.56 4.22 -1.96
N ILE A 184 3.09 5.37 -1.55
CA ILE A 184 4.19 6.03 -2.26
C ILE A 184 5.46 5.17 -2.18
N SER A 185 5.78 4.59 -1.02
CA SER A 185 6.92 3.68 -0.88
C SER A 185 6.80 2.45 -1.80
N PHE A 186 5.63 1.82 -1.83
CA PHE A 186 5.37 0.68 -2.70
C PHE A 186 5.37 1.06 -4.19
N SER A 187 4.83 2.20 -4.56
CA SER A 187 4.90 2.72 -5.94
C SER A 187 6.33 2.84 -6.44
N LYS A 188 7.27 3.25 -5.56
CA LYS A 188 8.70 3.29 -5.88
C LYS A 188 9.32 1.90 -6.05
N ILE A 189 8.88 0.91 -5.27
CA ILE A 189 9.30 -0.50 -5.45
C ILE A 189 8.77 -1.02 -6.79
N LEU A 190 7.49 -0.87 -7.06
CA LEU A 190 6.84 -1.34 -8.29
C LEU A 190 7.46 -0.72 -9.55
N SER A 191 7.98 0.51 -9.44
CA SER A 191 8.73 1.19 -10.52
C SER A 191 10.22 0.83 -10.57
N GLY A 192 10.72 -0.09 -9.72
CA GLY A 192 12.13 -0.49 -9.68
C GLY A 192 13.08 0.55 -9.09
N GLN A 193 12.57 1.58 -8.39
CA GLN A 193 13.36 2.66 -7.77
C GLN A 193 13.84 2.31 -6.36
N LEU A 194 13.14 1.40 -5.66
CA LEU A 194 13.49 0.87 -4.35
C LEU A 194 13.57 -0.66 -4.40
N LEU A 195 14.41 -1.22 -3.55
CA LEU A 195 14.51 -2.67 -3.36
C LEU A 195 13.41 -3.20 -2.46
N THR A 196 13.21 -2.55 -1.32
CA THR A 196 12.32 -3.00 -0.25
C THR A 196 11.77 -1.82 0.54
N TYR A 197 10.61 -2.03 1.16
CA TYR A 197 10.05 -1.16 2.20
C TYR A 197 9.76 -2.00 3.43
N ILE A 198 10.25 -1.55 4.58
CA ILE A 198 10.19 -2.25 5.86
C ILE A 198 9.53 -1.34 6.89
N THR A 199 8.39 -1.77 7.44
CA THR A 199 7.65 -0.99 8.44
C THR A 199 6.53 -1.80 9.09
N TYR A 200 5.77 -1.19 10.02
CA TYR A 200 4.55 -1.76 10.60
C TYR A 200 3.33 -1.23 9.85
N LEU A 201 2.55 -2.12 9.24
CA LEU A 201 1.40 -1.76 8.39
C LEU A 201 0.12 -2.54 8.76
N GLN A 202 -1.01 -1.91 8.48
CA GLN A 202 -2.33 -2.52 8.48
C GLN A 202 -2.60 -3.21 7.13
N PRO A 203 -3.58 -4.11 7.03
CA PRO A 203 -3.89 -4.82 5.79
C PRO A 203 -4.17 -3.91 4.59
N TRP A 204 -4.88 -2.80 4.79
CA TRP A 204 -5.23 -1.87 3.72
C TRP A 204 -4.03 -1.10 3.16
N ASP A 205 -2.97 -0.90 3.97
CA ASP A 205 -1.75 -0.22 3.54
C ASP A 205 -0.91 -1.05 2.56
N TYR A 206 -1.06 -2.40 2.50
CA TYR A 206 -0.19 -3.25 1.69
C TYR A 206 -0.89 -4.22 0.74
N ALA A 207 -2.20 -4.46 0.89
CA ALA A 207 -2.90 -5.47 0.10
C ALA A 207 -2.79 -5.23 -1.42
N ALA A 208 -3.01 -3.99 -1.86
CA ALA A 208 -2.92 -3.62 -3.28
C ALA A 208 -1.49 -3.83 -3.82
N ALA A 209 -0.49 -3.34 -3.10
CA ALA A 209 0.92 -3.48 -3.48
C ALA A 209 1.35 -4.94 -3.57
N GLY A 210 0.90 -5.78 -2.62
CA GLY A 210 1.21 -7.21 -2.59
C GLY A 210 0.68 -7.95 -3.81
N ILE A 211 -0.55 -7.64 -4.23
CA ILE A 211 -1.15 -8.26 -5.42
C ILE A 211 -0.41 -7.84 -6.70
N ILE A 212 -0.16 -6.54 -6.88
CA ILE A 212 0.55 -6.02 -8.05
C ILE A 212 1.98 -6.56 -8.09
N GLY A 213 2.71 -6.46 -6.96
CA GLY A 213 4.11 -6.81 -6.88
C GLY A 213 4.39 -8.29 -7.10
N LYS A 214 3.45 -9.17 -6.73
CA LYS A 214 3.58 -10.62 -6.96
C LYS A 214 3.77 -10.95 -8.44
N SER A 215 3.12 -10.23 -9.35
CA SER A 215 3.28 -10.42 -10.79
C SER A 215 4.62 -9.89 -11.34
N LEU A 216 5.33 -9.08 -10.55
CA LEU A 216 6.62 -8.47 -10.90
C LEU A 216 7.83 -9.15 -10.23
N GLY A 217 7.59 -10.25 -9.48
CA GLY A 217 8.65 -10.99 -8.77
C GLY A 217 8.89 -10.54 -7.33
N TYR A 218 7.96 -9.78 -6.73
CA TYR A 218 8.01 -9.38 -5.32
C TYR A 218 7.05 -10.22 -4.47
N GLN A 219 7.31 -10.24 -3.18
CA GLN A 219 6.40 -10.77 -2.16
C GLN A 219 6.32 -9.83 -0.96
N ILE A 220 5.19 -9.90 -0.24
CA ILE A 220 5.04 -9.29 1.08
C ILE A 220 5.06 -10.40 2.12
N VAL A 221 5.94 -10.24 3.10
CA VAL A 221 6.11 -11.16 4.23
C VAL A 221 6.27 -10.37 5.53
N THR A 222 6.00 -11.02 6.64
CA THR A 222 6.40 -10.48 7.95
C THR A 222 7.93 -10.41 8.05
N LEU A 223 8.47 -9.65 8.98
CA LEU A 223 9.93 -9.58 9.17
C LEU A 223 10.55 -10.92 9.60
N ASN A 224 9.74 -11.85 10.12
CA ASN A 224 10.16 -13.24 10.38
C ASN A 224 10.13 -14.11 9.12
N GLY A 225 9.73 -13.58 7.97
CA GLY A 225 9.63 -14.32 6.71
C GLY A 225 8.35 -15.12 6.51
N GLU A 226 7.40 -15.00 7.44
CA GLU A 226 6.12 -15.71 7.37
C GLU A 226 5.11 -14.95 6.49
N PRO A 227 4.12 -15.64 5.91
CA PRO A 227 3.03 -14.97 5.20
C PRO A 227 2.29 -13.97 6.09
N VAL A 228 1.84 -12.86 5.51
CA VAL A 228 0.99 -11.88 6.20
C VAL A 228 -0.42 -12.42 6.41
N ASP A 229 -1.09 -12.01 7.51
CA ASP A 229 -2.42 -12.51 7.89
C ASP A 229 -3.60 -11.72 7.26
N PHE A 230 -3.36 -10.54 6.72
CA PHE A 230 -4.38 -9.60 6.22
C PHE A 230 -5.48 -9.24 7.24
N GLN A 231 -5.20 -9.35 8.54
CA GLN A 231 -6.16 -9.08 9.62
C GLN A 231 -5.65 -8.09 10.65
N THR A 232 -4.35 -8.17 10.97
CA THR A 232 -3.75 -7.37 12.04
C THR A 232 -2.64 -6.48 11.52
N ARG A 233 -2.28 -5.47 12.31
CA ARG A 233 -1.09 -4.66 12.05
C ARG A 233 0.15 -5.49 12.31
N GLN A 234 1.00 -5.65 11.29
CA GLN A 234 2.18 -6.50 11.36
C GLN A 234 3.46 -5.74 10.95
N PRO A 235 4.63 -6.12 11.50
CA PRO A 235 5.91 -5.73 10.94
C PRO A 235 6.13 -6.52 9.64
N ILE A 236 6.19 -5.81 8.51
CA ILE A 236 6.27 -6.42 7.18
C ILE A 236 7.41 -5.85 6.35
N MET A 237 7.77 -6.57 5.31
CA MET A 237 8.57 -6.09 4.20
C MET A 237 7.97 -6.53 2.86
N MET A 238 8.01 -5.64 1.88
CA MET A 238 7.89 -6.02 0.48
C MET A 238 9.29 -6.19 -0.10
N VAL A 239 9.57 -7.35 -0.67
CA VAL A 239 10.92 -7.74 -1.08
C VAL A 239 10.86 -8.56 -2.37
N PRO A 240 11.85 -8.43 -3.29
CA PRO A 240 11.98 -9.38 -4.38
C PRO A 240 12.17 -10.81 -3.84
N THR A 241 11.49 -11.78 -4.43
CA THR A 241 11.56 -13.18 -3.98
C THR A 241 13.00 -13.68 -3.95
N ASP A 242 13.80 -13.33 -4.96
CA ASP A 242 15.19 -13.73 -5.08
C ASP A 242 16.14 -13.04 -4.07
N LYS A 243 15.70 -11.95 -3.45
CA LYS A 243 16.46 -11.18 -2.45
C LYS A 243 16.04 -11.45 -1.00
N LEU A 244 14.99 -12.25 -0.79
CA LEU A 244 14.48 -12.51 0.55
C LEU A 244 15.56 -12.98 1.52
N ALA A 245 16.32 -14.00 1.15
CA ALA A 245 17.36 -14.57 2.03
C ALA A 245 18.49 -13.57 2.34
N GLU A 246 18.92 -12.77 1.35
CA GLU A 246 19.93 -11.72 1.54
C GLU A 246 19.42 -10.65 2.51
N ILE A 247 18.20 -10.15 2.31
CA ILE A 247 17.63 -9.10 3.17
C ILE A 247 17.36 -9.64 4.57
N GLN A 248 16.81 -10.86 4.70
CA GLN A 248 16.56 -11.49 6.00
C GLN A 248 17.84 -11.69 6.83
N SER A 249 19.01 -11.79 6.22
CA SER A 249 20.28 -11.89 6.95
C SER A 249 20.60 -10.64 7.79
N TYR A 250 19.98 -9.50 7.48
CA TYR A 250 20.06 -8.25 8.25
C TYR A 250 18.91 -8.07 9.25
N ILE A 251 17.82 -8.88 9.10
CA ILE A 251 16.60 -8.72 9.90
C ILE A 251 16.68 -9.64 11.12
N TYR A 252 16.59 -9.07 12.32
CA TYR A 252 16.57 -9.80 13.58
C TYR A 252 15.79 -9.05 14.65
N GLU A 253 15.04 -9.80 15.44
CA GLU A 253 14.35 -9.23 16.60
C GLU A 253 15.37 -8.96 17.72
N ARG A 254 15.48 -7.70 18.15
CA ARG A 254 16.26 -7.37 19.36
C ARG A 254 15.49 -7.85 20.59
N LYS A 255 16.09 -8.74 21.36
CA LYS A 255 15.59 -9.19 22.67
C LYS A 255 15.73 -8.11 23.72
#